data_1716ecaa872f153cb5cecc2d89c2a98e
#
_entry.id   1716ecaa872f153cb5cecc2d89c2a98e
#
_cell.length_a   1.000
_cell.length_b   1.000
_cell.length_c   1.000
_cell.angle_alpha   90.00
_cell.angle_beta   90.00
_cell.angle_gamma   90.00
#
_symmetry.space_group_name_H-M   'P 1'
#
loop_
_entity.id
_entity.type
_entity.pdbx_description
1 polymer ?
#
loop_
_entity_poly.entity_id
_entity_poly.type
_entity_poly.pdbx_seq_one_letter_code
_entity_poly.pdbx_strand_id
1 'polypeptide(L)'
;VADGVQENYRKLNKKYFSVLLIKRNTYPFKGKWCLPGGFIRMDETTDEASKRILKDETNLEDIYLEQLYTFSAVDRDPRMRVISTAYMSLVDKNRLHHHLAQNASWFHIHTLEDGDTIKVFLENDAEQLTFEVRKHLKEITTAHYEYEIVNNECLAFDHALTIVMGMERLKNKIEYTDIVFHMMPRYFTLGELQQVYEIILGKKLLDPAFRRMISNKVRKTDKMKTGGGHRPSALFEYIHQPK
;
A
#
# COMPACT_ATOMS: atom_id res chain seq x y z
N VAL A 1 -4.14 5.20 2.01
CA VAL A 1 -5.60 4.97 1.86
C VAL A 1 -6.25 6.29 1.51
N ALA A 2 -6.95 6.35 0.38
CA ALA A 2 -7.62 7.55 -0.12
C ALA A 2 -9.12 7.48 0.15
N ASP A 3 -9.74 8.63 0.41
CA ASP A 3 -11.19 8.74 0.47
C ASP A 3 -11.74 8.98 -0.94
N GLY A 4 -12.60 8.08 -1.42
CA GLY A 4 -13.36 8.27 -2.66
C GLY A 4 -14.68 8.99 -2.36
N VAL A 5 -15.01 10.00 -3.12
CA VAL A 5 -16.32 10.66 -3.05
C VAL A 5 -17.32 9.80 -3.82
N GLN A 6 -18.30 9.23 -3.13
CA GLN A 6 -19.48 8.62 -3.76
C GLN A 6 -20.71 9.49 -3.51
N GLU A 7 -21.49 9.73 -4.56
CA GLU A 7 -22.73 10.54 -4.55
C GLU A 7 -23.88 10.00 -3.68
N ASN A 8 -23.68 8.95 -2.93
CA ASN A 8 -24.72 8.38 -2.09
C ASN A 8 -24.55 8.79 -0.62
N TYR A 9 -25.31 9.78 -0.19
CA TYR A 9 -25.36 10.38 1.16
C TYR A 9 -25.58 9.41 2.33
N ARG A 10 -25.74 8.11 2.08
CA ARG A 10 -26.02 7.10 3.11
C ARG A 10 -24.87 6.11 3.36
N LYS A 11 -23.74 6.23 2.66
CA LYS A 11 -22.56 5.36 2.89
C LYS A 11 -21.40 6.18 3.38
N LEU A 12 -20.70 5.70 4.42
CA LEU A 12 -19.36 6.16 4.79
C LEU A 12 -18.53 6.28 3.51
N ASN A 13 -17.74 7.36 3.36
CA ASN A 13 -16.81 7.52 2.26
C ASN A 13 -16.00 6.23 2.10
N LYS A 14 -16.09 5.63 0.93
CA LYS A 14 -15.42 4.36 0.66
C LYS A 14 -13.92 4.63 0.64
N LYS A 15 -13.17 3.95 1.52
CA LYS A 15 -11.72 4.02 1.53
C LYS A 15 -11.14 3.07 0.50
N TYR A 16 -10.01 3.46 -0.07
CA TYR A 16 -9.25 2.65 -1.03
C TYR A 16 -7.80 2.52 -0.57
N PHE A 17 -7.24 1.36 -0.81
CA PHE A 17 -5.79 1.21 -0.77
C PHE A 17 -5.22 1.67 -2.09
N SER A 18 -4.12 2.43 -2.08
CA SER A 18 -3.56 2.98 -3.31
C SER A 18 -2.05 2.80 -3.36
N VAL A 19 -1.52 2.65 -4.57
CA VAL A 19 -0.09 2.60 -4.85
C VAL A 19 0.31 3.79 -5.73
N LEU A 20 1.48 4.38 -5.44
CA LEU A 20 2.09 5.41 -6.29
C LEU A 20 2.87 4.74 -7.41
N LEU A 21 2.58 5.12 -8.64
CA LEU A 21 3.32 4.69 -9.82
C LEU A 21 3.83 5.89 -10.61
N ILE A 22 4.94 5.67 -11.32
CA ILE A 22 5.59 6.63 -12.20
C ILE A 22 5.56 6.10 -13.63
N LYS A 23 5.12 6.90 -14.58
CA LYS A 23 5.14 6.55 -16.00
C LYS A 23 6.54 6.80 -16.56
N ARG A 24 7.16 5.73 -17.08
CA ARG A 24 8.53 5.78 -17.60
C ARG A 24 8.62 6.59 -18.89
N ASN A 25 9.56 7.51 -18.95
CA ASN A 25 9.88 8.29 -20.15
C ASN A 25 11.12 7.77 -20.91
N THR A 26 11.82 6.77 -20.36
CA THR A 26 13.09 6.23 -20.90
C THR A 26 13.02 4.73 -21.14
N TYR A 27 13.88 4.22 -22.02
CA TYR A 27 14.10 2.79 -22.24
C TYR A 27 14.94 2.16 -21.11
N PRO A 28 14.77 0.86 -20.82
CA PRO A 28 13.72 -0.04 -21.31
C PRO A 28 12.35 0.30 -20.71
N PHE A 29 11.28 -0.27 -21.30
CA PHE A 29 9.90 -0.12 -20.83
C PHE A 29 9.35 1.33 -20.89
N LYS A 30 9.79 2.15 -21.84
CA LYS A 30 9.23 3.47 -22.06
C LYS A 30 7.71 3.41 -22.25
N GLY A 31 6.98 4.27 -21.55
CA GLY A 31 5.51 4.32 -21.55
C GLY A 31 4.82 3.39 -20.54
N LYS A 32 5.51 2.41 -19.97
CA LYS A 32 4.98 1.56 -18.90
C LYS A 32 5.08 2.24 -17.53
N TRP A 33 4.24 1.80 -16.60
CA TRP A 33 4.27 2.25 -15.22
C TRP A 33 5.31 1.49 -14.39
N CYS A 34 5.86 2.13 -13.39
CA CYS A 34 6.82 1.53 -12.47
C CYS A 34 6.64 2.10 -11.05
N LEU A 35 7.11 1.36 -10.07
CA LEU A 35 7.27 1.89 -8.72
C LEU A 35 8.36 2.97 -8.69
N PRO A 36 8.25 3.99 -7.82
CA PRO A 36 9.36 4.89 -7.54
C PRO A 36 10.63 4.13 -7.22
N GLY A 37 11.76 4.58 -7.74
CA GLY A 37 13.01 3.90 -7.52
C GLY A 37 14.21 4.64 -8.10
N GLY A 38 15.42 4.31 -7.60
CA GLY A 38 16.65 4.92 -8.04
C GLY A 38 17.85 4.10 -7.61
N PHE A 39 19.02 4.45 -8.14
CA PHE A 39 20.28 3.83 -7.74
C PHE A 39 20.74 4.37 -6.38
N ILE A 40 21.36 3.50 -5.60
CA ILE A 40 22.05 3.86 -4.37
C ILE A 40 23.32 4.64 -4.75
N ARG A 41 23.57 5.77 -4.08
CA ARG A 41 24.78 6.56 -4.24
C ARG A 41 25.92 5.95 -3.44
N MET A 42 27.14 6.35 -3.78
CA MET A 42 28.36 5.80 -3.14
C MET A 42 28.51 6.18 -1.67
N ASP A 43 27.82 7.21 -1.24
CA ASP A 43 27.89 7.83 0.08
C ASP A 43 26.60 7.65 0.92
N GLU A 44 25.70 6.75 0.49
CA GLU A 44 24.45 6.49 1.22
C GLU A 44 24.20 4.98 1.41
N THR A 45 23.51 4.65 2.48
CA THR A 45 22.98 3.31 2.74
C THR A 45 21.68 3.07 1.96
N THR A 46 21.22 1.80 1.89
CA THR A 46 19.90 1.47 1.29
C THR A 46 18.75 2.17 1.96
N ASP A 47 18.81 2.37 3.29
CA ASP A 47 17.79 3.06 4.06
C ASP A 47 17.77 4.56 3.75
N GLU A 48 18.94 5.18 3.62
CA GLU A 48 19.07 6.60 3.24
C GLU A 48 18.61 6.82 1.80
N ALA A 49 19.01 5.94 0.86
CA ALA A 49 18.55 5.97 -0.52
C ALA A 49 17.02 5.88 -0.61
N SER A 50 16.40 4.97 0.15
CA SER A 50 14.94 4.79 0.13
C SER A 50 14.20 6.02 0.68
N LYS A 51 14.71 6.65 1.74
CA LYS A 51 14.17 7.92 2.29
C LYS A 51 14.30 9.06 1.30
N ARG A 52 15.47 9.19 0.67
CA ARG A 52 15.73 10.21 -0.35
C ARG A 52 14.76 10.07 -1.53
N ILE A 53 14.67 8.87 -2.11
CA ILE A 53 13.77 8.59 -3.25
C ILE A 53 12.32 8.91 -2.87
N LEU A 54 11.89 8.48 -1.69
CA LEU A 54 10.54 8.77 -1.21
C LEU A 54 10.28 10.27 -1.08
N LYS A 55 11.24 11.01 -0.51
CA LYS A 55 11.17 12.48 -0.38
C LYS A 55 11.11 13.14 -1.75
N ASP A 56 11.97 12.72 -2.70
CA ASP A 56 12.03 13.28 -4.05
C ASP A 56 10.70 13.11 -4.80
N GLU A 57 10.03 11.97 -4.62
CA GLU A 57 8.78 11.63 -5.33
C GLU A 57 7.50 12.15 -4.64
N THR A 58 7.51 12.30 -3.32
CA THR A 58 6.29 12.60 -2.54
C THR A 58 6.40 13.85 -1.68
N ASN A 59 7.60 14.40 -1.51
CA ASN A 59 7.93 15.46 -0.57
C ASN A 59 7.56 15.15 0.89
N LEU A 60 7.55 13.86 1.25
CA LEU A 60 7.27 13.39 2.61
C LEU A 60 8.55 12.99 3.32
N GLU A 61 8.60 13.34 4.60
CA GLU A 61 9.62 12.92 5.57
C GLU A 61 8.93 12.26 6.78
N ASP A 62 9.71 11.55 7.59
CA ASP A 62 9.27 10.93 8.85
C ASP A 62 8.03 10.05 8.71
N ILE A 63 8.02 9.20 7.69
CA ILE A 63 6.98 8.20 7.50
C ILE A 63 7.51 6.79 7.72
N TYR A 64 6.59 5.88 8.03
CA TYR A 64 6.91 4.47 8.15
C TYR A 64 7.59 3.94 6.89
N LEU A 65 8.73 3.29 7.08
CA LEU A 65 9.53 2.69 6.01
C LEU A 65 10.13 1.38 6.53
N GLU A 66 9.90 0.29 5.80
CA GLU A 66 10.55 -1.00 6.10
C GLU A 66 11.03 -1.69 4.84
N GLN A 67 12.12 -2.41 4.94
CA GLN A 67 12.60 -3.27 3.87
C GLN A 67 11.60 -4.39 3.62
N LEU A 68 11.15 -4.51 2.37
CA LEU A 68 10.22 -5.55 1.94
C LEU A 68 10.95 -6.82 1.52
N TYR A 69 11.80 -6.72 0.52
CA TYR A 69 12.49 -7.86 -0.09
C TYR A 69 13.65 -7.40 -0.97
N THR A 70 14.64 -8.28 -1.17
CA THR A 70 15.73 -8.06 -2.13
C THR A 70 15.51 -8.91 -3.38
N PHE A 71 15.21 -8.25 -4.49
CA PHE A 71 15.01 -8.86 -5.79
C PHE A 71 16.34 -9.07 -6.49
N SER A 72 16.67 -10.31 -6.82
CA SER A 72 18.00 -10.69 -7.34
C SER A 72 17.94 -11.69 -8.50
N ALA A 73 16.79 -11.86 -9.17
CA ALA A 73 16.73 -12.67 -10.38
C ALA A 73 17.73 -12.17 -11.44
N VAL A 74 18.35 -13.09 -12.18
CA VAL A 74 19.50 -12.75 -13.05
C VAL A 74 19.10 -11.83 -14.20
N ASP A 75 17.95 -12.06 -14.76
CA ASP A 75 17.38 -11.45 -15.97
C ASP A 75 16.32 -10.39 -15.71
N ARG A 76 16.18 -9.96 -14.44
CA ARG A 76 15.13 -8.99 -14.05
C ARG A 76 15.25 -7.60 -14.70
N ASP A 77 16.46 -7.22 -15.10
CA ASP A 77 16.74 -6.01 -15.88
C ASP A 77 17.46 -6.39 -17.17
N PRO A 78 16.90 -6.08 -18.36
CA PRO A 78 17.49 -6.48 -19.64
C PRO A 78 18.79 -5.75 -19.98
N ARG A 79 19.18 -4.72 -19.22
CA ARG A 79 20.41 -3.92 -19.50
C ARG A 79 21.65 -4.52 -18.87
N MET A 80 21.51 -5.01 -17.65
CA MET A 80 22.64 -5.51 -16.87
C MET A 80 22.16 -6.27 -15.63
N ARG A 81 23.08 -6.92 -14.95
CA ARG A 81 22.83 -7.53 -13.64
C ARG A 81 22.46 -6.44 -12.62
N VAL A 82 21.23 -6.45 -12.14
CA VAL A 82 20.73 -5.52 -11.12
C VAL A 82 20.20 -6.29 -9.92
N ILE A 83 20.57 -5.89 -8.72
CA ILE A 83 19.98 -6.32 -7.47
C ILE A 83 19.25 -5.10 -6.89
N SER A 84 17.99 -5.26 -6.53
CA SER A 84 17.17 -4.18 -5.97
C SER A 84 16.64 -4.55 -4.61
N THR A 85 16.80 -3.66 -3.64
CA THR A 85 16.12 -3.75 -2.35
C THR A 85 14.86 -2.91 -2.38
N ALA A 86 13.70 -3.55 -2.28
CA ALA A 86 12.44 -2.85 -2.20
C ALA A 86 12.11 -2.49 -0.75
N TYR A 87 11.52 -1.31 -0.58
CA TYR A 87 11.01 -0.79 0.68
C TYR A 87 9.52 -0.55 0.58
N MET A 88 8.79 -0.79 1.66
CA MET A 88 7.38 -0.50 1.80
C MET A 88 7.21 0.72 2.71
N SER A 89 6.51 1.72 2.21
CA SER A 89 6.12 2.90 2.97
C SER A 89 4.60 2.99 3.05
N LEU A 90 4.09 3.33 4.22
CA LEU A 90 2.66 3.47 4.46
C LEU A 90 2.35 4.89 4.94
N VAL A 91 1.37 5.51 4.31
CA VAL A 91 1.02 6.90 4.59
C VAL A 91 -0.48 7.14 4.46
N ASP A 92 -1.02 8.00 5.30
CA ASP A 92 -2.35 8.58 5.09
C ASP A 92 -2.27 9.59 3.92
N LYS A 93 -3.08 9.36 2.88
CA LYS A 93 -3.12 10.24 1.69
C LYS A 93 -3.38 11.70 2.03
N ASN A 94 -4.10 11.99 3.10
CA ASN A 94 -4.37 13.36 3.53
C ASN A 94 -3.11 14.10 3.99
N ARG A 95 -2.00 13.40 4.25
CA ARG A 95 -0.68 13.99 4.54
C ARG A 95 0.10 14.34 3.27
N LEU A 96 -0.36 13.87 2.11
CA LEU A 96 0.28 14.13 0.82
C LEU A 96 -0.15 15.51 0.33
N HIS A 97 0.73 16.49 0.43
CA HIS A 97 0.53 17.76 -0.21
C HIS A 97 0.72 17.62 -1.72
N HIS A 98 -0.02 18.37 -2.53
CA HIS A 98 -0.27 18.23 -3.97
C HIS A 98 0.94 18.30 -4.94
N HIS A 99 2.12 17.84 -4.56
CA HIS A 99 3.31 17.85 -5.40
C HIS A 99 3.72 16.42 -5.80
N LEU A 100 2.94 15.82 -6.70
CA LEU A 100 3.43 14.66 -7.45
C LEU A 100 4.22 15.16 -8.67
N ALA A 101 5.25 14.41 -9.05
CA ALA A 101 5.91 14.61 -10.33
C ALA A 101 4.89 14.46 -11.47
N GLN A 102 5.08 15.19 -12.59
CA GLN A 102 4.14 15.21 -13.72
C GLN A 102 3.79 13.83 -14.29
N ASN A 103 4.70 12.89 -14.16
CA ASN A 103 4.56 11.51 -14.63
C ASN A 103 4.17 10.52 -13.52
N ALA A 104 3.87 10.99 -12.31
CA ALA A 104 3.45 10.17 -11.18
C ALA A 104 1.93 10.19 -11.00
N SER A 105 1.35 9.06 -10.63
CA SER A 105 -0.09 8.95 -10.37
C SER A 105 -0.39 7.92 -9.29
N TRP A 106 -1.44 8.19 -8.51
CA TRP A 106 -1.99 7.25 -7.54
C TRP A 106 -3.01 6.34 -8.23
N PHE A 107 -2.84 5.03 -8.02
CA PHE A 107 -3.78 4.02 -8.47
C PHE A 107 -4.43 3.34 -7.26
N HIS A 108 -5.74 3.26 -7.26
CA HIS A 108 -6.46 2.39 -6.35
C HIS A 108 -6.14 0.94 -6.69
N ILE A 109 -5.90 0.14 -5.68
CA ILE A 109 -5.54 -1.26 -5.85
C ILE A 109 -6.57 -2.16 -5.20
N HIS A 110 -6.98 -3.19 -5.92
CA HIS A 110 -7.70 -4.32 -5.37
C HIS A 110 -7.24 -5.62 -6.04
N THR A 111 -7.45 -6.72 -5.35
CA THR A 111 -7.02 -8.04 -5.78
C THR A 111 -8.18 -9.01 -5.80
N LEU A 112 -8.11 -9.96 -6.72
CA LEU A 112 -8.95 -11.15 -6.74
C LEU A 112 -8.05 -12.37 -6.72
N GLU A 113 -8.25 -13.25 -5.74
CA GLU A 113 -7.53 -14.52 -5.64
C GLU A 113 -8.39 -15.61 -6.29
N ASP A 114 -7.82 -16.34 -7.25
CA ASP A 114 -8.43 -17.50 -7.89
C ASP A 114 -7.42 -18.65 -7.89
N GLY A 115 -7.61 -19.58 -6.95
CA GLY A 115 -6.66 -20.66 -6.69
C GLY A 115 -5.29 -20.13 -6.25
N ASP A 116 -4.27 -20.39 -7.06
CA ASP A 116 -2.90 -19.93 -6.85
C ASP A 116 -2.59 -18.60 -7.56
N THR A 117 -3.55 -18.07 -8.31
CA THR A 117 -3.37 -16.86 -9.11
C THR A 117 -3.97 -15.63 -8.42
N ILE A 118 -3.19 -14.60 -8.29
CA ILE A 118 -3.58 -13.29 -7.77
C ILE A 118 -3.70 -12.34 -8.95
N LYS A 119 -4.92 -11.95 -9.28
CA LYS A 119 -5.22 -10.92 -10.26
C LYS A 119 -5.30 -9.57 -9.58
N VAL A 120 -4.51 -8.62 -10.06
CA VAL A 120 -4.42 -7.27 -9.51
C VAL A 120 -5.00 -6.26 -10.49
N PHE A 121 -5.85 -5.40 -9.97
CA PHE A 121 -6.44 -4.28 -10.68
C PHE A 121 -5.92 -2.99 -10.04
N LEU A 122 -5.40 -2.11 -10.89
CA LEU A 122 -4.95 -0.78 -10.53
C LEU A 122 -5.78 0.21 -11.35
N GLU A 123 -6.46 1.13 -10.69
CA GLU A 123 -7.34 2.08 -11.38
C GLU A 123 -7.20 3.49 -10.82
N ASN A 124 -7.33 4.47 -11.72
CA ASN A 124 -7.51 5.87 -11.40
C ASN A 124 -8.53 6.48 -12.36
N ASP A 125 -8.74 7.79 -12.30
CA ASP A 125 -9.72 8.48 -13.14
C ASP A 125 -9.40 8.40 -14.66
N ALA A 126 -8.16 8.07 -15.04
CA ALA A 126 -7.68 8.09 -16.42
C ALA A 126 -7.43 6.69 -17.02
N GLU A 127 -6.95 5.75 -16.23
CA GLU A 127 -6.47 4.45 -16.70
C GLU A 127 -6.88 3.31 -15.76
N GLN A 128 -7.09 2.14 -16.36
CA GLN A 128 -7.22 0.87 -15.64
C GLN A 128 -6.13 -0.09 -16.12
N LEU A 129 -5.37 -0.63 -15.20
CA LEU A 129 -4.28 -1.55 -15.44
C LEU A 129 -4.60 -2.89 -14.77
N THR A 130 -4.21 -3.98 -15.40
CA THR A 130 -4.41 -5.33 -14.84
C THR A 130 -3.16 -6.16 -15.06
N PHE A 131 -2.79 -6.95 -14.06
CA PHE A 131 -1.74 -7.96 -14.18
C PHE A 131 -2.04 -9.15 -13.27
N GLU A 132 -1.38 -10.27 -13.53
CA GLU A 132 -1.59 -11.52 -12.83
C GLU A 132 -0.26 -12.11 -12.35
N VAL A 133 -0.26 -12.56 -11.09
CA VAL A 133 0.89 -13.20 -10.45
C VAL A 133 0.42 -14.53 -9.86
N ARG A 134 1.19 -15.59 -10.09
CA ARG A 134 0.95 -16.90 -9.49
C ARG A 134 1.79 -17.06 -8.23
N LYS A 135 1.19 -17.62 -7.19
CA LYS A 135 1.81 -17.87 -5.89
C LYS A 135 1.97 -19.37 -5.69
N HIS A 136 3.18 -19.87 -5.68
CA HIS A 136 3.47 -21.28 -5.48
C HIS A 136 3.99 -21.55 -4.07
N LEU A 137 3.47 -22.56 -3.42
CA LEU A 137 4.05 -23.08 -2.20
C LEU A 137 5.30 -23.91 -2.55
N LYS A 138 6.48 -23.38 -2.29
CA LYS A 138 7.76 -24.06 -2.56
C LYS A 138 8.10 -25.06 -1.48
N GLU A 139 7.86 -24.72 -0.23
CA GLU A 139 8.19 -25.57 0.90
C GLU A 139 7.06 -25.53 1.95
N ILE A 140 6.52 -26.71 2.26
CA ILE A 140 5.37 -26.83 3.17
C ILE A 140 5.77 -26.52 4.62
N THR A 141 6.95 -26.98 5.05
CA THR A 141 7.44 -26.85 6.44
C THR A 141 7.64 -25.40 6.88
N THR A 142 8.10 -24.55 5.96
CA THR A 142 8.40 -23.12 6.23
C THR A 142 7.33 -22.18 5.70
N ALA A 143 6.29 -22.72 5.02
CA ALA A 143 5.30 -21.94 4.27
C ALA A 143 5.98 -20.93 3.32
N HIS A 144 7.08 -21.35 2.69
CA HIS A 144 7.80 -20.52 1.74
C HIS A 144 7.09 -20.47 0.39
N TYR A 145 6.72 -19.27 -0.06
CA TYR A 145 6.07 -19.05 -1.35
C TYR A 145 7.02 -18.41 -2.36
N GLU A 146 6.93 -18.89 -3.60
CA GLU A 146 7.51 -18.22 -4.77
C GLU A 146 6.41 -17.56 -5.59
N TYR A 147 6.75 -16.45 -6.26
CA TYR A 147 5.83 -15.67 -7.06
C TYR A 147 6.35 -15.59 -8.49
N GLU A 148 5.45 -15.80 -9.45
CA GLU A 148 5.72 -15.76 -10.89
C GLU A 148 4.76 -14.82 -11.58
N ILE A 149 5.26 -13.96 -12.49
CA ILE A 149 4.39 -13.13 -13.33
C ILE A 149 3.77 -14.00 -14.40
N VAL A 150 2.44 -14.11 -14.40
CA VAL A 150 1.68 -14.84 -15.42
C VAL A 150 1.36 -13.92 -16.59
N ASN A 151 0.90 -12.70 -16.29
CA ASN A 151 0.58 -11.68 -17.28
C ASN A 151 0.90 -10.29 -16.73
N ASN A 152 1.67 -9.50 -17.49
CA ASN A 152 1.99 -8.11 -17.16
C ASN A 152 2.37 -7.31 -18.40
N GLU A 153 1.44 -6.56 -18.95
CA GLU A 153 1.70 -5.64 -20.08
C GLU A 153 1.85 -4.18 -19.62
N CYS A 154 1.47 -3.86 -18.40
CA CYS A 154 1.35 -2.48 -17.92
C CYS A 154 2.52 -1.99 -17.05
N LEU A 155 3.17 -2.89 -16.31
CA LEU A 155 4.25 -2.54 -15.40
C LEU A 155 5.62 -2.89 -15.99
N ALA A 156 6.60 -2.05 -15.69
CA ALA A 156 7.99 -2.28 -16.05
C ALA A 156 8.65 -3.29 -15.11
N PHE A 157 9.64 -4.00 -15.61
CA PHE A 157 10.46 -4.96 -14.88
C PHE A 157 9.61 -6.01 -14.14
N ASP A 158 10.04 -6.38 -12.95
CA ASP A 158 9.36 -7.27 -12.01
C ASP A 158 8.53 -6.52 -10.94
N HIS A 159 8.14 -5.27 -11.20
CA HIS A 159 7.39 -4.46 -10.24
C HIS A 159 6.02 -5.03 -9.88
N ALA A 160 5.43 -5.86 -10.76
CA ALA A 160 4.24 -6.64 -10.44
C ALA A 160 4.45 -7.54 -9.22
N LEU A 161 5.60 -8.23 -9.13
CA LEU A 161 5.97 -9.06 -7.97
C LEU A 161 6.12 -8.20 -6.72
N THR A 162 6.78 -7.05 -6.84
CA THR A 162 7.00 -6.14 -5.71
C THR A 162 5.67 -5.67 -5.10
N ILE A 163 4.68 -5.32 -5.94
CA ILE A 163 3.35 -4.89 -5.49
C ILE A 163 2.64 -6.03 -4.77
N VAL A 164 2.58 -7.23 -5.36
CA VAL A 164 1.91 -8.38 -4.74
C VAL A 164 2.57 -8.76 -3.43
N MET A 165 3.90 -8.86 -3.38
CA MET A 165 4.62 -9.18 -2.15
C MET A 165 4.42 -8.12 -1.05
N GLY A 166 4.32 -6.84 -1.42
CA GLY A 166 3.98 -5.75 -0.48
C GLY A 166 2.59 -5.91 0.11
N MET A 167 1.60 -6.24 -0.72
CA MET A 167 0.22 -6.48 -0.25
C MET A 167 0.13 -7.71 0.65
N GLU A 168 0.75 -8.82 0.27
CA GLU A 168 0.81 -10.03 1.10
C GLU A 168 1.53 -9.78 2.43
N ARG A 169 2.63 -9.03 2.42
CA ARG A 169 3.33 -8.61 3.64
C ARG A 169 2.41 -7.81 4.56
N LEU A 170 1.69 -6.83 4.01
CA LEU A 170 0.78 -5.99 4.77
C LEU A 170 -0.39 -6.80 5.33
N LYS A 171 -1.00 -7.67 4.51
CA LYS A 171 -2.09 -8.57 4.90
C LYS A 171 -1.70 -9.47 6.07
N ASN A 172 -0.49 -10.03 6.04
CA ASN A 172 0.02 -10.86 7.12
C ASN A 172 0.34 -10.04 8.39
N LYS A 173 0.95 -8.86 8.24
CA LYS A 173 1.37 -8.04 9.39
C LYS A 173 0.22 -7.37 10.14
N ILE A 174 -0.87 -7.03 9.48
CA ILE A 174 -1.96 -6.28 10.10
C ILE A 174 -2.63 -7.03 11.25
N GLU A 175 -2.54 -8.36 11.26
CA GLU A 175 -3.17 -9.19 12.30
C GLU A 175 -2.40 -9.16 13.64
N TYR A 176 -1.07 -8.99 13.60
CA TYR A 176 -0.23 -9.07 14.81
C TYR A 176 0.63 -7.84 15.09
N THR A 177 0.55 -6.80 14.26
CA THR A 177 1.26 -5.53 14.47
C THR A 177 0.30 -4.35 14.51
N ASP A 178 0.84 -3.20 14.82
CA ASP A 178 0.11 -1.92 14.84
C ASP A 178 0.34 -1.09 13.57
N ILE A 179 0.83 -1.74 12.50
CA ILE A 179 1.21 -1.11 11.23
C ILE A 179 0.07 -0.29 10.59
N VAL A 180 -1.19 -0.68 10.81
CA VAL A 180 -2.38 0.01 10.29
C VAL A 180 -2.45 1.47 10.73
N PHE A 181 -1.94 1.80 11.92
CA PHE A 181 -2.04 3.16 12.47
C PHE A 181 -1.15 4.16 11.73
N HIS A 182 -0.13 3.70 10.99
CA HIS A 182 0.65 4.58 10.10
C HIS A 182 -0.16 5.11 8.91
N MET A 183 -1.26 4.42 8.55
CA MET A 183 -2.19 4.83 7.48
C MET A 183 -3.40 5.60 8.00
N MET A 184 -3.51 5.78 9.31
CA MET A 184 -4.65 6.47 9.92
C MET A 184 -4.29 7.90 10.30
N PRO A 185 -5.24 8.85 10.18
CA PRO A 185 -5.05 10.15 10.79
C PRO A 185 -4.99 10.02 12.32
N ARG A 186 -4.49 11.06 12.99
CA ARG A 186 -4.40 11.08 14.46
C ARG A 186 -5.71 10.73 15.15
N TYR A 187 -6.84 11.26 14.64
CA TYR A 187 -8.18 11.01 15.15
C TYR A 187 -9.02 10.34 14.07
N PHE A 188 -9.64 9.23 14.41
CA PHE A 188 -10.43 8.42 13.49
C PHE A 188 -11.64 7.79 14.19
N THR A 189 -12.66 7.41 13.43
CA THR A 189 -13.77 6.60 13.94
C THR A 189 -13.39 5.10 13.87
N LEU A 190 -14.02 4.28 14.72
CA LEU A 190 -13.81 2.83 14.66
C LEU A 190 -14.25 2.24 13.30
N GLY A 191 -15.30 2.81 12.70
CA GLY A 191 -15.73 2.39 11.37
C GLY A 191 -14.70 2.67 10.27
N GLU A 192 -14.00 3.81 10.33
CA GLU A 192 -12.91 4.12 9.40
C GLU A 192 -11.74 3.16 9.57
N LEU A 193 -11.35 2.86 10.81
CA LEU A 193 -10.30 1.90 11.09
C LEU A 193 -10.70 0.48 10.61
N GLN A 194 -11.94 0.06 10.87
CA GLN A 194 -12.46 -1.22 10.41
C GLN A 194 -12.43 -1.35 8.88
N GLN A 195 -12.82 -0.30 8.15
CA GLN A 195 -12.74 -0.28 6.69
C GLN A 195 -11.31 -0.50 6.19
N VAL A 196 -10.31 0.11 6.83
CA VAL A 196 -8.89 -0.10 6.46
C VAL A 196 -8.48 -1.57 6.66
N TYR A 197 -8.85 -2.18 7.80
CA TYR A 197 -8.61 -3.60 8.02
C TYR A 197 -9.31 -4.48 6.97
N GLU A 198 -10.59 -4.20 6.67
CA GLU A 198 -11.37 -4.96 5.68
C GLU A 198 -10.79 -4.88 4.27
N ILE A 199 -10.30 -3.71 3.86
CA ILE A 199 -9.67 -3.50 2.56
C ILE A 199 -8.37 -4.32 2.45
N ILE A 200 -7.52 -4.27 3.48
CA ILE A 200 -6.24 -4.98 3.48
C ILE A 200 -6.44 -6.49 3.55
N LEU A 201 -7.37 -6.95 4.37
CA LEU A 201 -7.65 -8.38 4.54
C LEU A 201 -8.49 -8.98 3.40
N GLY A 202 -9.14 -8.13 2.58
CA GLY A 202 -10.05 -8.58 1.52
C GLY A 202 -11.33 -9.24 2.04
N LYS A 203 -11.67 -9.08 3.32
CA LYS A 203 -12.84 -9.71 3.96
C LYS A 203 -13.57 -8.76 4.90
N LYS A 204 -14.88 -8.97 5.06
CA LYS A 204 -15.67 -8.23 6.05
C LYS A 204 -15.40 -8.73 7.47
N LEU A 205 -15.38 -7.79 8.41
CA LEU A 205 -15.19 -8.06 9.83
C LEU A 205 -16.50 -7.79 10.59
N LEU A 206 -16.79 -8.63 11.58
CA LEU A 206 -17.93 -8.43 12.47
C LEU A 206 -17.60 -7.35 13.49
N ASP A 207 -18.44 -6.32 13.61
CA ASP A 207 -18.24 -5.17 14.51
C ASP A 207 -17.85 -5.56 15.96
N PRO A 208 -18.54 -6.51 16.64
CA PRO A 208 -18.16 -6.87 18.00
C PRO A 208 -16.78 -7.52 18.10
N ALA A 209 -16.42 -8.37 17.13
CA ALA A 209 -15.12 -9.04 17.07
C ALA A 209 -14.00 -8.02 16.81
N PHE A 210 -14.22 -7.12 15.86
CA PHE A 210 -13.30 -6.04 15.55
C PHE A 210 -13.07 -5.13 16.76
N ARG A 211 -14.12 -4.65 17.41
CA ARG A 211 -14.01 -3.79 18.61
C ARG A 211 -13.22 -4.47 19.72
N ARG A 212 -13.42 -5.77 19.95
CA ARG A 212 -12.64 -6.53 20.94
C ARG A 212 -11.17 -6.60 20.56
N MET A 213 -10.86 -6.85 19.27
CA MET A 213 -9.49 -6.95 18.75
C MET A 213 -8.69 -5.68 18.96
N ILE A 214 -9.31 -4.49 18.80
CA ILE A 214 -8.61 -3.20 18.87
C ILE A 214 -8.74 -2.49 20.22
N SER A 215 -9.50 -3.02 21.16
CA SER A 215 -9.85 -2.34 22.43
C SER A 215 -8.66 -1.89 23.27
N ASN A 216 -7.58 -2.62 23.24
CA ASN A 216 -6.32 -2.32 23.95
C ASN A 216 -5.35 -1.46 23.12
N LYS A 217 -5.67 -1.14 21.87
CA LYS A 217 -4.82 -0.36 20.96
C LYS A 217 -5.29 1.08 20.78
N VAL A 218 -6.55 1.36 21.07
CA VAL A 218 -7.16 2.68 20.82
C VAL A 218 -7.81 3.24 22.08
N ARG A 219 -7.76 4.57 22.22
CA ARG A 219 -8.41 5.32 23.28
C ARG A 219 -9.49 6.23 22.71
N LYS A 220 -10.69 6.21 23.32
CA LYS A 220 -11.76 7.16 22.99
C LYS A 220 -11.34 8.56 23.46
N THR A 221 -11.61 9.56 22.61
CA THR A 221 -11.38 10.98 22.92
C THR A 221 -12.69 11.69 23.21
N ASP A 222 -12.61 12.93 23.70
CA ASP A 222 -13.76 13.82 23.87
C ASP A 222 -14.25 14.44 22.54
N LYS A 223 -13.57 14.14 21.44
CA LYS A 223 -13.87 14.68 20.13
C LYS A 223 -14.93 13.84 19.42
N MET A 224 -15.75 14.52 18.60
CA MET A 224 -16.81 13.91 17.80
C MET A 224 -16.59 14.28 16.33
N LYS A 225 -16.80 13.33 15.44
CA LYS A 225 -16.91 13.59 14.01
C LYS A 225 -18.35 13.98 13.71
N THR A 226 -18.55 15.23 13.28
CA THR A 226 -19.82 15.78 12.83
C THR A 226 -19.78 16.01 11.32
N GLY A 227 -20.91 15.86 10.64
CA GLY A 227 -21.01 16.04 9.18
C GLY A 227 -21.49 14.78 8.46
N GLY A 228 -22.21 14.94 7.33
CA GLY A 228 -22.65 13.83 6.49
C GLY A 228 -24.05 13.27 6.83
N GLY A 229 -24.92 14.01 7.53
CA GLY A 229 -26.32 13.60 7.75
C GLY A 229 -26.51 12.42 8.70
N HIS A 230 -25.46 12.00 9.43
CA HIS A 230 -25.51 10.93 10.42
C HIS A 230 -25.31 11.44 11.85
N ARG A 231 -25.76 10.63 12.83
CA ARG A 231 -25.50 10.89 14.25
C ARG A 231 -23.99 11.07 14.46
N PRO A 232 -23.56 12.06 15.26
CA PRO A 232 -22.15 12.28 15.58
C PRO A 232 -21.47 10.99 16.06
N SER A 233 -20.28 10.70 15.51
CA SER A 233 -19.49 9.52 15.85
C SER A 233 -18.32 9.89 16.74
N ALA A 234 -18.06 9.10 17.79
CA ALA A 234 -16.91 9.30 18.65
C ALA A 234 -15.60 9.11 17.88
N LEU A 235 -14.62 9.97 18.14
CA LEU A 235 -13.27 9.85 17.63
C LEU A 235 -12.38 9.12 18.63
N PHE A 236 -11.49 8.34 18.09
CA PHE A 236 -10.49 7.55 18.80
C PHE A 236 -9.11 7.97 18.34
N GLU A 237 -8.11 7.70 19.16
CA GLU A 237 -6.69 7.84 18.82
C GLU A 237 -5.94 6.55 19.18
N TYR A 238 -4.81 6.30 18.52
CA TYR A 238 -3.93 5.18 18.84
C TYR A 238 -3.16 5.46 20.13
N ILE A 239 -3.06 4.47 21.02
CA ILE A 239 -2.53 4.66 22.41
C ILE A 239 -1.00 4.86 22.39
N HIS A 240 -0.28 4.18 21.47
CA HIS A 240 1.18 4.17 21.41
C HIS A 240 1.73 5.07 20.29
N GLN A 241 1.14 6.26 20.08
CA GLN A 241 1.68 7.17 19.07
C GLN A 241 3.17 7.43 19.35
N PRO A 242 4.07 7.23 18.37
CA PRO A 242 5.41 7.74 18.47
C PRO A 242 5.34 9.26 18.68
N LYS A 243 6.14 9.75 19.62
CA LYS A 243 6.25 11.19 19.92
C LYS A 243 6.84 11.93 18.73
#